data_480c857bff5ffd2675b61c6663c7bace
#
_entry.id   480c857bff5ffd2675b61c6663c7bace
#
_cell.length_a   1.000
_cell.length_b   1.000
_cell.length_c   1.000
_cell.angle_alpha   90.00
_cell.angle_beta   90.00
_cell.angle_gamma   90.00
#
_symmetry.space_group_name_H-M   'P 1'
#
loop_
_entity.id
_entity.type
_entity.pdbx_description
1 polymer ?
#
loop_
_entity_poly.entity_id
_entity_poly.type
_entity_poly.pdbx_seq_one_letter_code
_entity_poly.pdbx_strand_id
1 'polypeptide(L)'
;MVSGNGSFAAAAERQLEWLVAGFGADAIPRAVDAFVRFSNDVNMHQARYEDRGAYESKTYAEVWDQQYSQKDLMSDYLLGVYLTNVLWSHHMDITAFYLQRFVRQLPADASLLEFAFGHGGWGIQALAAHPQATLRGFDISPAARSLAETFAKAAGVSERAQYAQGDALADCVPDASMDGAVCCFLVEHLETPDRLAERVAQALKPGARAFLTGALTAAQVDHIYEYRHESELVAWCERAGLRVLETLSVNPKRVLRKARFVPRSMALIVERPTPV
;
A
#
# COMPACT_ATOMS: atom_id res chain seq x y z
N MET A 1 13.55 12.65 13.01
CA MET A 1 12.31 12.58 13.80
C MET A 1 11.35 13.59 13.20
N VAL A 2 10.31 13.13 12.49
CA VAL A 2 9.29 14.01 11.92
C VAL A 2 8.37 14.42 13.06
N SER A 3 8.39 15.70 13.44
CA SER A 3 7.52 16.30 14.45
C SER A 3 6.09 16.43 13.90
N GLY A 4 5.38 15.31 13.82
CA GLY A 4 4.07 15.22 13.21
C GLY A 4 3.04 14.43 14.00
N ASN A 5 3.18 14.31 15.32
CA ASN A 5 2.26 13.52 16.16
C ASN A 5 0.78 13.89 16.01
N GLY A 6 0.43 15.17 15.75
CA GLY A 6 -0.95 15.59 15.66
C GLY A 6 -1.68 15.13 14.37
N SER A 7 -1.01 15.18 13.24
CA SER A 7 -1.63 14.78 11.95
C SER A 7 -1.80 13.27 11.81
N PHE A 8 -0.86 12.49 12.37
CA PHE A 8 -0.97 11.03 12.40
C PHE A 8 -2.08 10.59 13.35
N ALA A 9 -2.14 11.13 14.58
CA ALA A 9 -3.17 10.76 15.56
C ALA A 9 -4.59 10.97 14.98
N ALA A 10 -4.85 12.13 14.39
CA ALA A 10 -6.12 12.42 13.74
C ALA A 10 -6.44 11.48 12.56
N ALA A 11 -5.41 11.04 11.79
CA ALA A 11 -5.61 10.09 10.72
C ALA A 11 -5.91 8.67 11.25
N ALA A 12 -5.23 8.26 12.31
CA ALA A 12 -5.48 6.98 12.98
C ALA A 12 -6.87 6.93 13.62
N GLU A 13 -7.31 7.99 14.29
CA GLU A 13 -8.66 8.11 14.84
C GLU A 13 -9.71 7.97 13.73
N ARG A 14 -9.57 8.70 12.62
CA ARG A 14 -10.49 8.58 11.48
C ARG A 14 -10.52 7.17 10.89
N GLN A 15 -9.38 6.49 10.79
CA GLN A 15 -9.35 5.11 10.32
C GLN A 15 -10.15 4.18 11.24
N LEU A 16 -10.03 4.33 12.55
CA LEU A 16 -10.81 3.55 13.51
C LEU A 16 -12.30 3.91 13.47
N GLU A 17 -12.66 5.21 13.29
CA GLU A 17 -14.04 5.65 13.08
C GLU A 17 -14.63 5.00 11.80
N TRP A 18 -13.90 4.99 10.67
CA TRP A 18 -14.36 4.34 9.45
C TRP A 18 -14.54 2.84 9.62
N LEU A 19 -13.67 2.19 10.38
CA LEU A 19 -13.80 0.77 10.70
C LEU A 19 -15.11 0.50 11.46
N VAL A 20 -15.39 1.26 12.49
CA VAL A 20 -16.63 1.11 13.29
C VAL A 20 -17.88 1.49 12.46
N ALA A 21 -17.83 2.57 11.71
CA ALA A 21 -18.94 3.01 10.86
C ALA A 21 -19.26 2.02 9.72
N GLY A 22 -18.22 1.36 9.17
CA GLY A 22 -18.38 0.38 8.09
C GLY A 22 -18.83 -1.01 8.54
N PHE A 23 -18.36 -1.45 9.71
CA PHE A 23 -18.50 -2.86 10.13
C PHE A 23 -19.24 -3.05 11.47
N GLY A 24 -19.68 -1.97 12.11
CA GLY A 24 -20.47 -2.02 13.34
C GLY A 24 -19.64 -2.08 14.63
N ALA A 25 -20.33 -2.25 15.76
CA ALA A 25 -19.73 -2.17 17.10
C ALA A 25 -18.63 -3.20 17.36
N ASP A 26 -18.76 -4.38 16.76
CA ASP A 26 -17.78 -5.50 16.93
C ASP A 26 -16.59 -5.38 15.96
N ALA A 27 -16.50 -4.30 15.19
CA ALA A 27 -15.44 -4.12 14.18
C ALA A 27 -14.04 -4.08 14.81
N ILE A 28 -13.87 -3.38 15.93
CA ILE A 28 -12.57 -3.26 16.60
C ILE A 28 -12.06 -4.61 17.12
N PRO A 29 -12.81 -5.39 17.94
CA PRO A 29 -12.38 -6.73 18.34
C PRO A 29 -12.03 -7.63 17.16
N ARG A 30 -12.87 -7.69 16.13
CA ARG A 30 -12.63 -8.50 14.93
C ARG A 30 -11.34 -8.09 14.19
N ALA A 31 -11.13 -6.79 14.00
CA ALA A 31 -9.91 -6.30 13.35
C ALA A 31 -8.66 -6.54 14.20
N VAL A 32 -8.75 -6.47 15.53
CA VAL A 32 -7.65 -6.82 16.43
C VAL A 32 -7.32 -8.31 16.32
N ASP A 33 -8.32 -9.19 16.31
CA ASP A 33 -8.10 -10.62 16.11
C ASP A 33 -7.47 -10.92 14.76
N ALA A 34 -7.92 -10.26 13.69
CA ALA A 34 -7.34 -10.36 12.36
C ALA A 34 -5.88 -9.86 12.35
N PHE A 35 -5.60 -8.73 12.99
CA PHE A 35 -4.25 -8.19 13.14
C PHE A 35 -3.31 -9.13 13.92
N VAL A 36 -3.80 -9.78 14.98
CA VAL A 36 -3.00 -10.75 15.74
C VAL A 36 -2.67 -11.97 14.87
N ARG A 37 -3.66 -12.51 14.13
CA ARG A 37 -3.42 -13.62 13.18
C ARG A 37 -2.40 -13.20 12.13
N PHE A 38 -2.61 -12.06 11.46
CA PHE A 38 -1.70 -11.51 10.46
C PHE A 38 -0.27 -11.35 11.01
N SER A 39 -0.12 -10.75 12.19
CA SER A 39 1.20 -10.54 12.81
C SER A 39 1.91 -11.85 13.17
N ASN A 40 1.17 -12.88 13.60
CA ASN A 40 1.72 -14.20 13.86
C ASN A 40 2.18 -14.88 12.57
N ASP A 41 1.42 -14.77 11.48
CA ASP A 41 1.78 -15.32 10.17
C ASP A 41 3.03 -14.64 9.61
N VAL A 42 3.12 -13.30 9.69
CA VAL A 42 4.33 -12.56 9.31
C VAL A 42 5.55 -13.04 10.12
N ASN A 43 5.41 -13.18 11.43
CA ASN A 43 6.52 -13.64 12.27
C ASN A 43 6.95 -15.08 11.92
N MET A 44 6.00 -15.95 11.61
CA MET A 44 6.27 -17.33 11.21
C MET A 44 7.00 -17.39 9.86
N HIS A 45 6.52 -16.67 8.85
CA HIS A 45 7.17 -16.61 7.53
C HIS A 45 8.55 -15.95 7.60
N GLN A 46 8.70 -14.91 8.42
CA GLN A 46 10.00 -14.29 8.64
C GLN A 46 11.00 -15.24 9.32
N ALA A 47 10.58 -16.04 10.28
CA ALA A 47 11.43 -17.06 10.91
C ALA A 47 11.86 -18.15 9.91
N ARG A 48 10.96 -18.59 9.03
CA ARG A 48 11.29 -19.54 7.96
C ARG A 48 12.25 -18.93 6.93
N TYR A 49 12.07 -17.66 6.60
CA TYR A 49 12.96 -16.92 5.72
C TYR A 49 14.38 -16.80 6.33
N GLU A 50 14.49 -16.51 7.63
CA GLU A 50 15.78 -16.49 8.34
C GLU A 50 16.50 -17.84 8.25
N ASP A 51 15.77 -18.96 8.33
CA ASP A 51 16.31 -20.31 8.25
C ASP A 51 16.71 -20.68 6.82
N ARG A 52 15.79 -20.50 5.86
CA ARG A 52 15.95 -20.98 4.47
C ARG A 52 16.75 -20.03 3.58
N GLY A 53 16.71 -18.71 3.86
CA GLY A 53 17.36 -17.67 3.04
C GLY A 53 16.60 -17.32 1.76
N ALA A 54 15.33 -17.74 1.63
CA ALA A 54 14.46 -17.44 0.49
C ALA A 54 12.99 -17.44 0.90
N TYR A 55 12.15 -16.65 0.20
CA TYR A 55 10.70 -16.69 0.36
C TYR A 55 10.11 -18.05 -0.07
N GLU A 56 8.98 -18.43 0.52
CA GLU A 56 8.35 -19.72 0.27
C GLU A 56 7.67 -19.76 -1.09
N SER A 57 6.89 -18.72 -1.44
CA SER A 57 6.22 -18.58 -2.73
C SER A 57 7.14 -17.92 -3.76
N LYS A 58 7.01 -18.31 -5.03
CA LYS A 58 7.84 -17.82 -6.13
C LYS A 58 7.00 -17.31 -7.31
N THR A 59 5.74 -17.69 -7.39
CA THR A 59 4.86 -17.33 -8.48
C THR A 59 3.51 -16.83 -7.98
N TYR A 60 2.89 -15.99 -8.78
CA TYR A 60 1.52 -15.54 -8.54
C TYR A 60 0.52 -16.70 -8.47
N ALA A 61 0.69 -17.72 -9.30
CA ALA A 61 -0.20 -18.87 -9.32
C ALA A 61 -0.22 -19.64 -7.99
N GLU A 62 0.95 -19.82 -7.34
CA GLU A 62 1.04 -20.44 -6.03
C GLU A 62 0.29 -19.64 -4.96
N VAL A 63 0.40 -18.33 -4.99
CA VAL A 63 -0.26 -17.43 -4.02
C VAL A 63 -1.75 -17.31 -4.30
N TRP A 64 -2.17 -17.33 -5.57
CA TRP A 64 -3.59 -17.26 -5.93
C TRP A 64 -4.42 -18.33 -5.26
N ASP A 65 -4.01 -19.58 -5.38
CA ASP A 65 -4.74 -20.71 -4.81
C ASP A 65 -4.73 -20.72 -3.28
N GLN A 66 -3.64 -20.28 -2.66
CA GLN A 66 -3.45 -20.29 -1.22
C GLN A 66 -4.11 -19.10 -0.51
N GLN A 67 -4.18 -17.94 -1.13
CA GLN A 67 -4.55 -16.68 -0.50
C GLN A 67 -5.65 -15.92 -1.25
N TYR A 68 -5.39 -15.45 -2.46
CA TYR A 68 -6.24 -14.45 -3.12
C TYR A 68 -7.61 -14.99 -3.58
N SER A 69 -7.72 -16.28 -3.92
CA SER A 69 -8.99 -16.93 -4.26
C SER A 69 -9.88 -17.18 -3.04
N GLN A 70 -9.33 -17.16 -1.82
CA GLN A 70 -10.00 -17.48 -0.57
C GLN A 70 -10.64 -16.21 0.03
N LYS A 71 -11.90 -15.92 -0.33
CA LYS A 71 -12.57 -14.65 0.00
C LYS A 71 -12.56 -14.32 1.50
N ASP A 72 -12.89 -15.28 2.36
CA ASP A 72 -12.98 -15.04 3.80
C ASP A 72 -11.60 -14.84 4.42
N LEU A 73 -10.62 -15.66 4.00
CA LEU A 73 -9.22 -15.52 4.41
C LEU A 73 -8.66 -14.17 3.99
N MET A 74 -8.93 -13.75 2.74
CA MET A 74 -8.47 -12.48 2.21
C MET A 74 -9.12 -11.27 2.90
N SER A 75 -10.40 -11.36 3.27
CA SER A 75 -11.07 -10.31 4.04
C SER A 75 -10.46 -10.13 5.42
N ASP A 76 -10.18 -11.22 6.14
CA ASP A 76 -9.49 -11.21 7.42
C ASP A 76 -8.06 -10.66 7.30
N TYR A 77 -7.31 -11.13 6.29
CA TYR A 77 -5.97 -10.65 5.99
C TYR A 77 -5.95 -9.13 5.80
N LEU A 78 -6.82 -8.60 4.93
CA LEU A 78 -6.90 -7.16 4.65
C LEU A 78 -7.31 -6.31 5.87
N LEU A 79 -8.16 -6.84 6.76
CA LEU A 79 -8.47 -6.16 8.03
C LEU A 79 -7.25 -6.13 8.96
N GLY A 80 -6.48 -7.20 9.01
CA GLY A 80 -5.20 -7.24 9.74
C GLY A 80 -4.20 -6.23 9.19
N VAL A 81 -4.03 -6.18 7.86
CA VAL A 81 -3.18 -5.20 7.16
C VAL A 81 -3.66 -3.77 7.43
N TYR A 82 -4.96 -3.51 7.42
CA TYR A 82 -5.51 -2.18 7.72
C TYR A 82 -5.04 -1.65 9.08
N LEU A 83 -5.06 -2.49 10.11
CA LEU A 83 -4.61 -2.09 11.44
C LEU A 83 -3.08 -1.92 11.55
N THR A 84 -2.29 -2.48 10.65
CA THR A 84 -0.84 -2.23 10.67
C THR A 84 -0.51 -0.75 10.53
N ASN A 85 -1.29 0.01 9.76
CA ASN A 85 -1.12 1.44 9.56
C ASN A 85 -1.30 2.26 10.86
N VAL A 86 -1.98 1.68 11.86
CA VAL A 86 -2.24 2.31 13.16
C VAL A 86 -1.38 1.73 14.28
N LEU A 87 -1.00 0.45 14.19
CA LEU A 87 -0.34 -0.28 15.28
C LEU A 87 1.16 -0.53 15.07
N TRP A 88 1.62 -0.68 13.82
CA TRP A 88 3.05 -0.87 13.54
C TRP A 88 3.77 0.47 13.40
N SER A 89 4.77 0.71 14.24
CA SER A 89 5.47 2.01 14.28
C SER A 89 6.08 2.42 12.94
N HIS A 90 6.65 1.48 12.18
CA HIS A 90 7.23 1.76 10.87
C HIS A 90 6.15 2.08 9.82
N HIS A 91 4.97 1.45 9.89
CA HIS A 91 3.83 1.82 9.04
C HIS A 91 3.23 3.17 9.45
N MET A 92 3.25 3.51 10.74
CA MET A 92 2.88 4.86 11.22
C MET A 92 3.79 5.94 10.62
N ASP A 93 5.10 5.69 10.56
CA ASP A 93 6.06 6.62 9.96
C ASP A 93 5.82 6.76 8.44
N ILE A 94 5.53 5.66 7.72
CA ILE A 94 5.15 5.67 6.31
C ILE A 94 3.84 6.46 6.10
N THR A 95 2.82 6.23 6.93
CA THR A 95 1.54 6.96 6.85
C THR A 95 1.73 8.46 7.10
N ALA A 96 2.54 8.83 8.07
CA ALA A 96 2.85 10.22 8.34
C ALA A 96 3.59 10.88 7.16
N PHE A 97 4.53 10.18 6.55
CA PHE A 97 5.26 10.64 5.36
C PHE A 97 4.32 10.80 4.17
N TYR A 98 3.43 9.83 3.91
CA TYR A 98 2.38 9.89 2.90
C TYR A 98 1.53 11.16 3.03
N LEU A 99 0.95 11.38 4.21
CA LEU A 99 0.04 12.50 4.45
C LEU A 99 0.76 13.85 4.35
N GLN A 100 1.97 13.96 4.88
CA GLN A 100 2.67 15.24 4.97
C GLN A 100 3.40 15.63 3.70
N ARG A 101 3.95 14.65 2.97
CA ARG A 101 4.85 14.91 1.85
C ARG A 101 4.21 14.64 0.49
N PHE A 102 3.23 13.73 0.41
CA PHE A 102 2.53 13.42 -0.84
C PHE A 102 1.13 14.03 -0.86
N VAL A 103 0.22 13.65 0.05
CA VAL A 103 -1.17 14.09 0.01
C VAL A 103 -1.29 15.61 0.03
N ARG A 104 -0.53 16.30 0.87
CA ARG A 104 -0.55 17.78 0.95
C ARG A 104 -0.12 18.48 -0.33
N GLN A 105 0.57 17.81 -1.23
CA GLN A 105 1.08 18.38 -2.48
C GLN A 105 0.16 18.08 -3.68
N LEU A 106 -0.90 17.31 -3.48
CA LEU A 106 -1.87 17.01 -4.53
C LEU A 106 -2.69 18.26 -4.89
N PRO A 107 -3.07 18.43 -6.17
CA PRO A 107 -4.10 19.38 -6.56
C PRO A 107 -5.41 19.15 -5.80
N ALA A 108 -6.16 20.20 -5.54
CA ALA A 108 -7.42 20.11 -4.78
C ALA A 108 -8.46 19.22 -5.46
N ASP A 109 -8.46 19.17 -6.79
CA ASP A 109 -9.35 18.42 -7.68
C ASP A 109 -8.63 17.23 -8.37
N ALA A 110 -7.58 16.70 -7.77
CA ALA A 110 -6.74 15.66 -8.34
C ALA A 110 -7.55 14.42 -8.78
N SER A 111 -7.26 13.93 -9.97
CA SER A 111 -7.64 12.59 -10.41
C SER A 111 -6.55 11.60 -9.99
N LEU A 112 -6.86 10.70 -9.06
CA LEU A 112 -5.91 9.76 -8.46
C LEU A 112 -6.10 8.36 -9.01
N LEU A 113 -5.00 7.61 -9.10
CA LEU A 113 -4.98 6.18 -9.38
C LEU A 113 -4.38 5.43 -8.18
N GLU A 114 -5.04 4.36 -7.72
CA GLU A 114 -4.50 3.46 -6.70
C GLU A 114 -4.30 2.06 -7.29
N PHE A 115 -3.04 1.62 -7.32
CA PHE A 115 -2.64 0.29 -7.78
C PHE A 115 -2.71 -0.69 -6.62
N ALA A 116 -3.42 -1.82 -6.81
CA ALA A 116 -3.64 -2.84 -5.78
C ALA A 116 -4.10 -2.22 -4.46
N PHE A 117 -5.28 -1.62 -4.47
CA PHE A 117 -5.81 -0.81 -3.37
C PHE A 117 -6.03 -1.59 -2.07
N GLY A 118 -6.10 -2.93 -2.09
CA GLY A 118 -6.31 -3.77 -0.92
C GLY A 118 -7.54 -3.32 -0.10
N HIS A 119 -7.30 -2.75 1.07
CA HIS A 119 -8.37 -2.18 1.90
C HIS A 119 -8.81 -0.75 1.49
N GLY A 120 -8.16 -0.11 0.50
CA GLY A 120 -8.48 1.24 0.00
C GLY A 120 -8.10 2.40 0.94
N GLY A 121 -7.53 2.13 2.09
CA GLY A 121 -7.31 3.15 3.13
C GLY A 121 -6.36 4.27 2.73
N TRP A 122 -5.41 4.04 1.82
CA TRP A 122 -4.48 5.06 1.35
C TRP A 122 -5.20 6.08 0.46
N GLY A 123 -5.92 5.63 -0.57
CA GLY A 123 -6.70 6.50 -1.45
C GLY A 123 -7.81 7.23 -0.71
N ILE A 124 -8.52 6.55 0.20
CA ILE A 124 -9.58 7.16 1.02
C ILE A 124 -9.04 8.32 1.87
N GLN A 125 -7.85 8.19 2.45
CA GLN A 125 -7.21 9.29 3.20
C GLN A 125 -6.92 10.50 2.29
N ALA A 126 -6.48 10.27 1.05
CA ALA A 126 -6.27 11.36 0.08
C ALA A 126 -7.60 12.06 -0.28
N LEU A 127 -8.66 11.28 -0.54
CA LEU A 127 -9.99 11.84 -0.82
C LEU A 127 -10.60 12.60 0.38
N ALA A 128 -10.34 12.15 1.61
CA ALA A 128 -10.78 12.84 2.82
C ALA A 128 -10.06 14.18 3.01
N ALA A 129 -8.82 14.29 2.55
CA ALA A 129 -8.05 15.53 2.61
C ALA A 129 -8.41 16.51 1.46
N HIS A 130 -8.86 16.01 0.32
CA HIS A 130 -9.19 16.78 -0.88
C HIS A 130 -10.63 16.53 -1.34
N PRO A 131 -11.60 17.37 -0.92
CA PRO A 131 -13.03 17.14 -1.17
C PRO A 131 -13.44 17.12 -2.66
N GLN A 132 -12.63 17.66 -3.57
CA GLN A 132 -12.91 17.69 -5.00
C GLN A 132 -12.14 16.59 -5.77
N ALA A 133 -11.19 15.91 -5.14
CA ALA A 133 -10.43 14.84 -5.76
C ALA A 133 -11.28 13.60 -6.04
N THR A 134 -10.91 12.85 -7.06
CA THR A 134 -11.52 11.58 -7.44
C THR A 134 -10.46 10.47 -7.43
N LEU A 135 -10.90 9.22 -7.27
CA LEU A 135 -10.04 8.05 -7.20
C LEU A 135 -10.55 6.94 -8.13
N ARG A 136 -9.65 6.33 -8.86
CA ARG A 136 -9.84 5.03 -9.49
C ARG A 136 -8.85 4.04 -8.89
N GLY A 137 -9.32 2.90 -8.45
CA GLY A 137 -8.49 1.83 -7.91
C GLY A 137 -8.70 0.51 -8.66
N PHE A 138 -7.62 -0.27 -8.83
CA PHE A 138 -7.65 -1.60 -9.41
C PHE A 138 -6.98 -2.60 -8.48
N ASP A 139 -7.64 -3.72 -8.24
CA ASP A 139 -7.14 -4.83 -7.44
C ASP A 139 -7.65 -6.15 -8.00
N ILE A 140 -6.85 -7.19 -7.94
CA ILE A 140 -7.23 -8.52 -8.43
C ILE A 140 -8.23 -9.23 -7.51
N SER A 141 -8.26 -8.86 -6.23
CA SER A 141 -9.06 -9.51 -5.19
C SER A 141 -10.50 -8.98 -5.15
N PRO A 142 -11.53 -9.85 -5.32
CA PRO A 142 -12.92 -9.45 -5.09
C PRO A 142 -13.18 -9.03 -3.63
N ALA A 143 -12.45 -9.60 -2.67
CA ALA A 143 -12.55 -9.25 -1.25
C ALA A 143 -12.04 -7.84 -0.99
N ALA A 144 -10.92 -7.44 -1.63
CA ALA A 144 -10.38 -6.09 -1.57
C ALA A 144 -11.41 -5.06 -2.03
N ARG A 145 -12.07 -5.28 -3.17
CA ARG A 145 -13.10 -4.39 -3.69
C ARG A 145 -14.24 -4.19 -2.69
N SER A 146 -14.80 -5.27 -2.15
CA SER A 146 -15.91 -5.21 -1.20
C SER A 146 -15.53 -4.43 0.07
N LEU A 147 -14.29 -4.61 0.53
CA LEU A 147 -13.77 -3.94 1.71
C LEU A 147 -13.55 -2.45 1.46
N ALA A 148 -12.90 -2.08 0.36
CA ALA A 148 -12.63 -0.71 -0.02
C ALA A 148 -13.92 0.10 -0.24
N GLU A 149 -14.93 -0.48 -0.92
CA GLU A 149 -16.26 0.13 -1.08
C GLU A 149 -16.94 0.40 0.27
N THR A 150 -16.81 -0.53 1.23
CA THR A 150 -17.36 -0.36 2.59
C THR A 150 -16.65 0.77 3.34
N PHE A 151 -15.32 0.84 3.29
CA PHE A 151 -14.56 1.92 3.90
C PHE A 151 -14.83 3.28 3.22
N ALA A 152 -14.93 3.33 1.89
CA ALA A 152 -15.26 4.56 1.17
C ALA A 152 -16.62 5.11 1.55
N LYS A 153 -17.62 4.23 1.73
CA LYS A 153 -18.94 4.60 2.24
C LYS A 153 -18.86 5.13 3.67
N ALA A 154 -18.15 4.44 4.56
CA ALA A 154 -17.95 4.85 5.94
C ALA A 154 -17.23 6.20 6.06
N ALA A 155 -16.31 6.48 5.13
CA ALA A 155 -15.59 7.76 5.06
C ALA A 155 -16.36 8.88 4.33
N GLY A 156 -17.53 8.59 3.76
CA GLY A 156 -18.34 9.57 3.01
C GLY A 156 -17.73 9.99 1.67
N VAL A 157 -16.92 9.11 1.03
CA VAL A 157 -16.22 9.40 -0.23
C VAL A 157 -16.63 8.49 -1.39
N SER A 158 -17.63 7.62 -1.21
CA SER A 158 -18.03 6.60 -2.20
C SER A 158 -18.37 7.17 -3.57
N GLU A 159 -18.97 8.36 -3.64
CA GLU A 159 -19.32 9.00 -4.93
C GLU A 159 -18.09 9.45 -5.74
N ARG A 160 -16.91 9.50 -5.11
CA ARG A 160 -15.65 9.96 -5.70
C ARG A 160 -14.61 8.87 -5.81
N ALA A 161 -14.89 7.66 -5.30
CA ALA A 161 -14.03 6.50 -5.32
C ALA A 161 -14.64 5.41 -6.22
N GLN A 162 -13.91 4.98 -7.23
CA GLN A 162 -14.29 3.90 -8.12
C GLN A 162 -13.30 2.74 -7.97
N TYR A 163 -13.78 1.61 -7.49
CA TYR A 163 -12.97 0.39 -7.31
C TYR A 163 -13.39 -0.67 -8.32
N ALA A 164 -12.43 -1.14 -9.11
CA ALA A 164 -12.64 -2.18 -10.09
C ALA A 164 -11.75 -3.40 -9.79
N GLN A 165 -12.29 -4.59 -10.05
CA GLN A 165 -11.47 -5.78 -10.05
C GLN A 165 -10.67 -5.83 -11.36
N GLY A 166 -9.35 -5.97 -11.27
CA GLY A 166 -8.47 -6.05 -12.42
C GLY A 166 -7.00 -6.10 -12.04
N ASP A 167 -6.17 -6.51 -12.98
CA ASP A 167 -4.72 -6.50 -12.82
C ASP A 167 -4.21 -5.05 -12.90
N ALA A 168 -3.55 -4.60 -11.83
CA ALA A 168 -2.96 -3.26 -11.75
C ALA A 168 -1.84 -3.02 -12.79
N LEU A 169 -1.21 -4.09 -13.29
CA LEU A 169 -0.20 -4.01 -14.36
C LEU A 169 -0.78 -3.97 -15.77
N ALA A 170 -2.09 -4.19 -15.93
CA ALA A 170 -2.76 -4.03 -17.21
C ALA A 170 -3.00 -2.55 -17.57
N ASP A 171 -3.54 -2.30 -18.76
CA ASP A 171 -3.91 -0.94 -19.21
C ASP A 171 -5.19 -0.47 -18.54
N CYS A 172 -5.06 -0.01 -17.28
CA CYS A 172 -6.18 0.35 -16.41
C CYS A 172 -6.74 1.74 -16.67
N VAL A 173 -5.91 2.68 -17.13
CA VAL A 173 -6.26 4.07 -17.39
C VAL A 173 -5.53 4.58 -18.64
N PRO A 174 -6.06 5.63 -19.31
CA PRO A 174 -5.36 6.27 -20.41
C PRO A 174 -4.01 6.85 -19.95
N ASP A 175 -3.03 6.85 -20.83
CA ASP A 175 -1.73 7.47 -20.59
C ASP A 175 -1.86 8.95 -20.25
N ALA A 176 -0.98 9.43 -19.38
CA ALA A 176 -0.89 10.82 -18.98
C ALA A 176 -2.23 11.42 -18.49
N SER A 177 -3.06 10.64 -17.79
CA SER A 177 -4.40 11.06 -17.37
C SER A 177 -4.53 11.37 -15.87
N MET A 178 -3.56 10.92 -15.03
CA MET A 178 -3.64 11.01 -13.58
C MET A 178 -2.78 12.14 -13.01
N ASP A 179 -3.36 12.88 -12.06
CA ASP A 179 -2.68 13.94 -11.31
C ASP A 179 -1.87 13.39 -10.13
N GLY A 180 -2.12 12.14 -9.74
CA GLY A 180 -1.35 11.44 -8.74
C GLY A 180 -1.60 9.93 -8.78
N ALA A 181 -0.63 9.16 -8.30
CA ALA A 181 -0.77 7.71 -8.16
C ALA A 181 -0.31 7.23 -6.78
N VAL A 182 -0.96 6.18 -6.28
CA VAL A 182 -0.65 5.52 -5.01
C VAL A 182 -0.45 4.04 -5.27
N CYS A 183 0.66 3.50 -4.79
CA CYS A 183 0.94 2.07 -4.84
C CYS A 183 1.65 1.66 -3.56
N CYS A 184 0.94 1.00 -2.66
CA CYS A 184 1.45 0.67 -1.35
C CYS A 184 1.58 -0.83 -1.16
N PHE A 185 2.82 -1.29 -0.89
CA PHE A 185 3.14 -2.68 -0.60
C PHE A 185 2.63 -3.64 -1.68
N LEU A 186 3.04 -3.40 -2.94
CA LEU A 186 2.72 -4.24 -4.10
C LEU A 186 3.96 -4.88 -4.73
N VAL A 187 5.11 -4.19 -4.73
CA VAL A 187 6.31 -4.65 -5.45
C VAL A 187 6.77 -6.04 -5.05
N GLU A 188 6.63 -6.39 -3.79
CA GLU A 188 6.95 -7.70 -3.21
C GLU A 188 6.03 -8.83 -3.67
N HIS A 189 4.85 -8.51 -4.17
CA HIS A 189 3.84 -9.47 -4.66
C HIS A 189 3.91 -9.70 -6.18
N LEU A 190 4.83 -9.05 -6.89
CA LEU A 190 4.93 -9.11 -8.34
C LEU A 190 6.09 -9.98 -8.80
N GLU A 191 5.87 -10.77 -9.85
CA GLU A 191 6.96 -11.51 -10.52
C GLU A 191 7.89 -10.59 -11.31
N THR A 192 7.36 -9.45 -11.79
CA THR A 192 8.07 -8.44 -12.59
C THR A 192 7.81 -7.04 -12.03
N PRO A 193 8.37 -6.70 -10.85
CA PRO A 193 8.03 -5.45 -10.15
C PRO A 193 8.47 -4.18 -10.87
N ASP A 194 9.48 -4.26 -11.76
CA ASP A 194 9.93 -3.14 -12.61
C ASP A 194 8.81 -2.62 -13.55
N ARG A 195 7.92 -3.51 -14.03
CA ARG A 195 6.77 -3.12 -14.84
C ARG A 195 5.80 -2.19 -14.11
N LEU A 196 5.75 -2.26 -12.78
CA LEU A 196 4.93 -1.35 -12.00
C LEU A 196 5.40 0.10 -12.15
N ALA A 197 6.71 0.34 -12.10
CA ALA A 197 7.27 1.69 -12.29
C ALA A 197 6.94 2.24 -13.69
N GLU A 198 6.97 1.39 -14.73
CA GLU A 198 6.56 1.76 -16.09
C GLU A 198 5.07 2.13 -16.15
N ARG A 199 4.20 1.35 -15.51
CA ARG A 199 2.75 1.63 -15.45
C ARG A 199 2.45 2.93 -14.71
N VAL A 200 3.13 3.18 -13.60
CA VAL A 200 3.03 4.45 -12.86
C VAL A 200 3.47 5.63 -13.75
N ALA A 201 4.61 5.51 -14.43
CA ALA A 201 5.11 6.56 -15.33
C ALA A 201 4.15 6.86 -16.48
N GLN A 202 3.53 5.82 -17.07
CA GLN A 202 2.56 5.97 -18.16
C GLN A 202 1.28 6.67 -17.70
N ALA A 203 0.73 6.30 -16.55
CA ALA A 203 -0.52 6.84 -16.03
C ALA A 203 -0.42 8.31 -15.63
N LEU A 204 0.71 8.74 -15.09
CA LEU A 204 0.89 10.11 -14.57
C LEU A 204 0.94 11.14 -15.68
N LYS A 205 0.31 12.30 -15.49
CA LYS A 205 0.56 13.52 -16.28
C LYS A 205 2.00 13.99 -16.10
N PRO A 206 2.59 14.73 -17.06
CA PRO A 206 3.85 15.42 -16.84
C PRO A 206 3.77 16.35 -15.61
N GLY A 207 4.76 16.29 -14.72
CA GLY A 207 4.80 17.02 -13.46
C GLY A 207 3.99 16.39 -12.31
N ALA A 208 3.19 15.36 -12.58
CA ALA A 208 2.43 14.64 -11.55
C ALA A 208 3.32 13.68 -10.75
N ARG A 209 2.87 13.37 -9.53
CA ARG A 209 3.64 12.58 -8.56
C ARG A 209 2.99 11.26 -8.22
N ALA A 210 3.80 10.29 -7.81
CA ALA A 210 3.32 9.06 -7.21
C ALA A 210 3.96 8.81 -5.84
N PHE A 211 3.22 8.09 -5.01
CA PHE A 211 3.68 7.52 -3.76
C PHE A 211 3.76 6.00 -3.90
N LEU A 212 4.96 5.45 -3.74
CA LEU A 212 5.20 4.01 -3.83
C LEU A 212 5.81 3.51 -2.52
N THR A 213 5.43 2.32 -2.10
CA THR A 213 6.08 1.64 -0.97
C THR A 213 6.40 0.19 -1.32
N GLY A 214 7.35 -0.38 -0.59
CA GLY A 214 7.70 -1.80 -0.67
C GLY A 214 8.26 -2.31 0.64
N ALA A 215 8.10 -3.61 0.88
CA ALA A 215 8.63 -4.31 2.04
C ALA A 215 9.91 -5.08 1.66
N LEU A 216 11.03 -4.69 2.26
CA LEU A 216 12.34 -5.27 2.00
C LEU A 216 12.66 -6.36 3.01
N THR A 217 13.20 -7.48 2.54
CA THR A 217 13.60 -8.61 3.40
C THR A 217 12.54 -9.00 4.44
N ALA A 218 11.29 -8.82 4.07
CA ALA A 218 10.11 -9.08 4.89
C ALA A 218 9.31 -10.23 4.24
N ALA A 219 9.28 -11.39 4.87
CA ALA A 219 8.60 -12.56 4.31
C ALA A 219 7.14 -12.62 4.78
N GLN A 220 6.25 -12.92 3.83
CA GLN A 220 4.85 -13.24 4.06
C GLN A 220 4.42 -14.38 3.12
N VAL A 221 3.23 -14.91 3.31
CA VAL A 221 2.71 -16.00 2.49
C VAL A 221 2.61 -15.66 1.01
N ASP A 222 2.33 -14.40 0.70
CA ASP A 222 2.07 -13.86 -0.62
C ASP A 222 3.21 -12.98 -1.18
N HIS A 223 4.35 -12.92 -0.50
CA HIS A 223 5.54 -12.30 -1.04
C HIS A 223 6.30 -13.27 -1.94
N ILE A 224 6.48 -12.89 -3.21
CA ILE A 224 7.15 -13.69 -4.25
C ILE A 224 8.46 -13.08 -4.72
N TYR A 225 8.57 -11.75 -4.75
CA TYR A 225 9.81 -11.05 -5.10
C TYR A 225 10.59 -10.69 -3.84
N GLU A 226 11.82 -11.19 -3.77
CA GLU A 226 12.71 -10.94 -2.64
C GLU A 226 13.44 -9.60 -2.82
N TYR A 227 12.75 -8.52 -2.46
CA TYR A 227 13.25 -7.17 -2.51
C TYR A 227 14.24 -6.92 -1.36
N ARG A 228 15.52 -6.73 -1.68
CA ARG A 228 16.60 -6.69 -0.68
C ARG A 228 17.21 -5.30 -0.45
N HIS A 229 17.25 -4.47 -1.47
CA HIS A 229 17.93 -3.18 -1.43
C HIS A 229 17.02 -2.04 -1.88
N GLU A 230 17.04 -0.94 -1.13
CA GLU A 230 16.29 0.27 -1.44
C GLU A 230 16.59 0.80 -2.86
N SER A 231 17.84 0.60 -3.32
CA SER A 231 18.28 0.98 -4.66
C SER A 231 17.55 0.25 -5.79
N GLU A 232 16.94 -0.90 -5.55
CA GLU A 232 16.20 -1.64 -6.57
C GLU A 232 14.96 -0.84 -7.02
N LEU A 233 14.13 -0.40 -6.07
CA LEU A 233 12.93 0.38 -6.38
C LEU A 233 13.27 1.75 -6.97
N VAL A 234 14.32 2.40 -6.47
CA VAL A 234 14.86 3.64 -7.04
C VAL A 234 15.24 3.42 -8.50
N ALA A 235 16.03 2.39 -8.78
CA ALA A 235 16.50 2.10 -10.14
C ALA A 235 15.36 1.74 -11.10
N TRP A 236 14.31 1.05 -10.64
CA TRP A 236 13.12 0.78 -11.48
C TRP A 236 12.39 2.07 -11.84
N CYS A 237 12.18 2.96 -10.86
CA CYS A 237 11.56 4.25 -11.10
C CYS A 237 12.37 5.11 -12.10
N GLU A 238 13.68 5.19 -11.90
CA GLU A 238 14.56 5.97 -12.78
C GLU A 238 14.62 5.41 -14.21
N ARG A 239 14.68 4.07 -14.37
CA ARG A 239 14.60 3.42 -15.70
C ARG A 239 13.26 3.66 -16.39
N ALA A 240 12.17 3.76 -15.64
CA ALA A 240 10.85 4.12 -16.16
C ALA A 240 10.71 5.61 -16.51
N GLY A 241 11.76 6.42 -16.32
CA GLY A 241 11.74 7.86 -16.58
C GLY A 241 11.12 8.69 -15.47
N LEU A 242 10.92 8.13 -14.30
CA LEU A 242 10.48 8.87 -13.12
C LEU A 242 11.67 9.48 -12.38
N ARG A 243 11.49 10.67 -11.84
CA ARG A 243 12.47 11.33 -10.97
C ARG A 243 12.11 11.04 -9.50
N VAL A 244 13.02 10.45 -8.75
CA VAL A 244 12.86 10.26 -7.31
C VAL A 244 13.08 11.59 -6.59
N LEU A 245 12.07 12.06 -5.87
CA LEU A 245 12.11 13.32 -5.13
C LEU A 245 12.49 13.12 -3.67
N GLU A 246 11.89 12.14 -3.02
CA GLU A 246 12.09 11.85 -1.59
C GLU A 246 12.03 10.35 -1.35
N THR A 247 12.77 9.91 -0.35
CA THR A 247 12.78 8.52 0.12
C THR A 247 12.68 8.47 1.63
N LEU A 248 12.03 7.43 2.16
CA LEU A 248 11.99 7.10 3.56
C LEU A 248 12.17 5.59 3.70
N SER A 249 13.16 5.14 4.47
CA SER A 249 13.33 3.73 4.84
C SER A 249 13.25 3.60 6.35
N VAL A 250 12.41 2.69 6.84
CA VAL A 250 12.11 2.52 8.27
C VAL A 250 12.09 1.06 8.66
N ASN A 251 12.53 0.79 9.88
CA ASN A 251 12.56 -0.55 10.46
C ASN A 251 11.49 -0.70 11.54
N PRO A 252 10.98 -1.91 11.77
CA PRO A 252 10.25 -2.24 12.99
C PRO A 252 11.09 -1.88 14.23
N LYS A 253 10.45 -1.38 15.29
CA LYS A 253 11.15 -1.07 16.54
C LYS A 253 11.77 -2.29 17.22
N ARG A 254 11.21 -3.47 16.97
CA ARG A 254 11.71 -4.74 17.51
C ARG A 254 12.09 -5.63 16.35
N VAL A 255 13.35 -6.01 16.30
CA VAL A 255 13.93 -6.95 15.34
C VAL A 255 14.58 -8.09 16.12
N LEU A 256 14.59 -9.28 15.57
CA LEU A 256 15.31 -10.40 16.16
C LEU A 256 16.80 -10.05 16.31
N ARG A 257 17.35 -10.32 17.50
CA ARG A 257 18.77 -10.07 17.76
C ARG A 257 19.61 -10.96 16.83
N LYS A 258 20.50 -10.35 16.04
CA LYS A 258 21.33 -11.02 15.03
C LYS A 258 20.55 -11.58 13.83
N ALA A 259 19.42 -10.97 13.46
CA ALA A 259 18.72 -11.32 12.23
C ALA A 259 19.65 -11.17 11.00
N ARG A 260 19.64 -12.17 10.10
CA ARG A 260 20.31 -12.10 8.79
C ARG A 260 19.54 -11.17 7.85
N PHE A 261 18.22 -11.19 7.97
CA PHE A 261 17.29 -10.43 7.14
C PHE A 261 16.44 -9.52 8.04
N VAL A 262 16.85 -8.26 8.13
CA VAL A 262 16.09 -7.26 8.89
C VAL A 262 14.95 -6.73 8.02
N PRO A 263 13.68 -6.99 8.34
CA PRO A 263 12.56 -6.43 7.59
C PRO A 263 12.57 -4.91 7.65
N ARG A 264 12.34 -4.27 6.51
CA ARG A 264 12.25 -2.81 6.38
C ARG A 264 11.07 -2.45 5.51
N SER A 265 10.51 -1.27 5.71
CA SER A 265 9.56 -0.66 4.80
C SER A 265 10.18 0.58 4.18
N MET A 266 10.07 0.69 2.86
CA MET A 266 10.53 1.85 2.12
C MET A 266 9.36 2.57 1.47
N ALA A 267 9.40 3.90 1.47
CA ALA A 267 8.51 4.75 0.69
C ALA A 267 9.31 5.69 -0.20
N LEU A 268 8.77 5.95 -1.39
CA LEU A 268 9.29 6.93 -2.34
C LEU A 268 8.18 7.90 -2.76
N ILE A 269 8.58 9.15 -2.97
CA ILE A 269 7.81 10.10 -3.76
C ILE A 269 8.58 10.30 -5.06
N VAL A 270 7.92 9.99 -6.16
CA VAL A 270 8.46 10.13 -7.51
C VAL A 270 7.63 11.11 -8.32
N GLU A 271 8.22 11.67 -9.36
CA GLU A 271 7.55 12.60 -10.27
C GLU A 271 7.80 12.18 -11.71
N ARG A 272 6.78 12.24 -12.56
CA ARG A 272 6.97 12.19 -14.01
C ARG A 272 7.48 13.56 -14.47
N PRO A 273 8.73 13.68 -14.97
CA PRO A 273 9.26 14.97 -15.41
C PRO A 273 8.41 15.60 -16.52
N THR A 274 8.32 16.93 -16.52
CA THR A 274 7.77 17.67 -17.66
C THR A 274 8.78 17.63 -18.80
N PRO A 275 8.37 17.29 -20.02
CA PRO A 275 9.26 17.40 -21.19
C PRO A 275 9.82 18.82 -21.30
N VAL A 276 11.12 18.95 -21.56
CA VAL A 276 11.81 20.22 -21.79
C VAL A 276 11.48 20.74 -23.18
#